data_03f838a413e221b2afa715ea4f43610a
#
_entry.id   03f838a413e221b2afa715ea4f43610a
#
_cell.length_a   1.000
_cell.length_b   1.000
_cell.length_c   1.000
_cell.angle_alpha   90.00
_cell.angle_beta   90.00
_cell.angle_gamma   90.00
#
_symmetry.space_group_name_H-M   'P 1'
#
loop_
_entity.id
_entity.type
_entity.pdbx_description
1 polymer ?
#
loop_
_entity_poly.entity_id
_entity_poly.type
_entity_poly.pdbx_seq_one_letter_code
_entity_poly.pdbx_strand_id
1 'polypeptide(L)'
;MILLFLIFLVFIVLAKVDYSIEGYGGYYPPQNVVQYHWFWQWTVGVPLMALAFTAAFWAGAPKTPRNRNIAVGIFLTAVFLIVGQLEDFLYFTVNFIPFPTGDWTWIWCYSLFGAWTTVMHFEWLAFWILLTSVMWALILK
;
A
#
# COMPACT_ATOMS: atom_id res chain seq x y z
N MET A 1 16.52 4.37 5.35
CA MET A 1 16.28 2.91 5.18
C MET A 1 15.26 2.36 6.18
N ILE A 2 15.43 2.53 7.50
CA ILE A 2 14.49 1.97 8.52
C ILE A 2 13.04 2.38 8.28
N LEU A 3 12.75 3.66 8.01
CA LEU A 3 11.38 4.13 7.78
C LEU A 3 10.72 3.50 6.54
N LEU A 4 11.47 3.27 5.46
CA LEU A 4 10.95 2.59 4.27
C LEU A 4 10.62 1.13 4.57
N PHE A 5 11.47 0.46 5.35
CA PHE A 5 11.20 -0.89 5.83
C PHE A 5 9.95 -0.95 6.71
N LEU A 6 9.77 0.03 7.61
CA LEU A 6 8.57 0.12 8.45
C LEU A 6 7.30 0.37 7.63
N ILE A 7 7.36 1.20 6.57
CA ILE A 7 6.25 1.37 5.64
C ILE A 7 5.85 0.02 5.04
N PHE A 8 6.82 -0.72 4.50
CA PHE A 8 6.55 -2.03 3.92
C PHE A 8 5.97 -3.03 4.94
N LEU A 9 6.51 -3.03 6.17
CA LEU A 9 6.02 -3.87 7.26
C LEU A 9 4.55 -3.56 7.60
N VAL A 10 4.15 -2.28 7.58
CA VAL A 10 2.75 -1.89 7.79
C VAL A 10 1.85 -2.53 6.73
N PHE A 11 2.24 -2.52 5.45
CA PHE A 11 1.44 -3.18 4.41
C PHE A 11 1.29 -4.69 4.66
N ILE A 12 2.33 -5.37 5.16
CA ILE A 12 2.23 -6.79 5.56
C ILE A 12 1.22 -6.95 6.70
N VAL A 13 1.26 -6.09 7.71
CA VAL A 13 0.32 -6.14 8.83
C VAL A 13 -1.11 -5.89 8.35
N LEU A 14 -1.33 -4.92 7.47
CA LEU A 14 -2.63 -4.62 6.91
C LEU A 14 -3.20 -5.83 6.14
N ALA A 15 -2.39 -6.44 5.27
CA ALA A 15 -2.78 -7.66 4.54
C ALA A 15 -3.16 -8.83 5.47
N LYS A 16 -2.53 -8.94 6.64
CA LYS A 16 -2.91 -9.92 7.67
C LYS A 16 -4.20 -9.55 8.39
N VAL A 17 -4.42 -8.26 8.65
CA VAL A 17 -5.65 -7.76 9.27
C VAL A 17 -6.83 -7.98 8.34
N ASP A 18 -6.70 -7.66 7.06
CA ASP A 18 -7.75 -7.87 6.05
C ASP A 18 -8.12 -9.35 5.94
N TYR A 19 -7.12 -10.23 5.86
CA TYR A 19 -7.37 -11.67 5.87
C TYR A 19 -8.12 -12.14 7.13
N SER A 20 -7.77 -11.58 8.28
CA SER A 20 -8.42 -11.92 9.55
C SER A 20 -9.88 -11.45 9.61
N ILE A 21 -10.19 -10.32 8.97
CA ILE A 21 -11.55 -9.76 8.91
C ILE A 21 -12.40 -10.49 7.87
N GLU A 22 -11.84 -10.77 6.70
CA GLU A 22 -12.58 -11.29 5.56
C GLU A 22 -12.73 -12.83 5.55
N GLY A 23 -11.77 -13.56 6.09
CA GLY A 23 -11.65 -14.98 5.81
C GLY A 23 -11.41 -15.90 6.99
N TYR A 24 -11.12 -15.42 8.18
CA TYR A 24 -10.75 -16.30 9.27
C TYR A 24 -11.96 -17.07 9.82
N GLY A 25 -11.94 -18.40 9.67
CA GLY A 25 -12.90 -19.31 10.26
C GLY A 25 -14.24 -19.43 9.52
N GLY A 26 -14.34 -19.02 8.26
CA GLY A 26 -15.59 -19.15 7.48
C GLY A 26 -16.68 -18.15 7.90
N TYR A 27 -16.35 -17.21 8.76
CA TYR A 27 -17.23 -16.10 9.10
C TYR A 27 -16.97 -14.95 8.14
N TYR A 28 -17.93 -14.67 7.28
CA TYR A 28 -17.93 -13.48 6.43
C TYR A 28 -18.67 -12.37 7.19
N PRO A 29 -17.96 -11.31 7.64
CA PRO A 29 -18.64 -10.19 8.25
C PRO A 29 -19.61 -9.55 7.26
N PRO A 30 -20.67 -8.87 7.71
CA PRO A 30 -21.56 -8.13 6.82
C PRO A 30 -20.77 -7.20 5.90
N GLN A 31 -21.15 -7.11 4.63
CA GLN A 31 -20.42 -6.36 3.60
C GLN A 31 -20.15 -4.89 3.97
N ASN A 32 -21.05 -4.27 4.75
CA ASN A 32 -20.86 -2.92 5.27
C ASN A 32 -19.69 -2.82 6.26
N VAL A 33 -19.38 -3.87 7.03
CA VAL A 33 -18.25 -3.89 7.97
C VAL A 33 -16.94 -3.94 7.18
N VAL A 34 -16.86 -4.77 6.13
CA VAL A 34 -15.68 -4.88 5.26
C VAL A 34 -15.44 -3.55 4.55
N GLN A 35 -16.46 -2.95 3.94
CA GLN A 35 -16.34 -1.65 3.26
C GLN A 35 -15.93 -0.53 4.23
N TYR A 36 -16.47 -0.53 5.45
CA TYR A 36 -16.12 0.46 6.47
C TYR A 36 -14.67 0.31 6.91
N HIS A 37 -14.19 -0.93 7.08
CA HIS A 37 -12.80 -1.23 7.40
C HIS A 37 -11.86 -0.70 6.30
N TRP A 38 -12.12 -1.03 5.04
CA TRP A 38 -11.32 -0.53 3.92
C TRP A 38 -11.30 0.99 3.84
N PHE A 39 -12.45 1.65 4.02
CA PHE A 39 -12.52 3.11 4.02
C PHE A 39 -11.56 3.71 5.07
N TRP A 40 -11.62 3.22 6.32
CA TRP A 40 -10.78 3.74 7.38
C TRP A 40 -9.29 3.41 7.16
N GLN A 41 -8.99 2.22 6.71
CA GLN A 41 -7.62 1.78 6.47
C GLN A 41 -6.96 2.64 5.39
N TRP A 42 -7.59 2.78 4.24
CA TRP A 42 -7.02 3.43 3.07
C TRP A 42 -7.15 4.95 3.08
N THR A 43 -8.26 5.48 3.58
CA THR A 43 -8.53 6.93 3.55
C THR A 43 -7.91 7.65 4.73
N VAL A 44 -7.76 7.00 5.87
CA VAL A 44 -7.28 7.62 7.11
C VAL A 44 -6.01 6.96 7.62
N GLY A 45 -5.97 5.65 7.80
CA GLY A 45 -4.88 4.95 8.49
C GLY A 45 -3.55 5.09 7.75
N VAL A 46 -3.48 4.71 6.48
CA VAL A 46 -2.22 4.75 5.71
C VAL A 46 -1.75 6.18 5.43
N PRO A 47 -2.60 7.16 5.06
CA PRO A 47 -2.17 8.55 4.97
C PRO A 47 -1.64 9.13 6.28
N LEU A 48 -2.29 8.85 7.41
CA LEU A 48 -1.79 9.29 8.72
C LEU A 48 -0.44 8.66 9.07
N MET A 49 -0.25 7.37 8.80
CA MET A 49 1.02 6.68 8.97
C MET A 49 2.11 7.32 8.10
N ALA A 50 1.81 7.58 6.82
CA ALA A 50 2.74 8.24 5.90
C ALA A 50 3.15 9.62 6.40
N LEU A 51 2.19 10.42 6.88
CA LEU A 51 2.44 11.72 7.48
C LEU A 51 3.26 11.60 8.77
N ALA A 52 2.97 10.64 9.64
CA ALA A 52 3.68 10.43 10.89
C ALA A 52 5.16 10.07 10.64
N PHE A 53 5.46 9.17 9.71
CA PHE A 53 6.83 8.82 9.35
C PHE A 53 7.58 9.99 8.70
N THR A 54 6.90 10.74 7.84
CA THR A 54 7.46 11.96 7.23
C THR A 54 7.80 13.00 8.29
N ALA A 55 6.86 13.25 9.21
CA ALA A 55 7.04 14.21 10.31
C ALA A 55 8.14 13.77 11.28
N ALA A 56 8.20 12.48 11.63
CA ALA A 56 9.25 11.93 12.49
C ALA A 56 10.65 12.10 11.87
N PHE A 57 10.79 11.79 10.57
CA PHE A 57 12.03 12.06 9.85
C PHE A 57 12.37 13.55 9.85
N TRP A 58 11.41 14.39 9.46
CA TRP A 58 11.62 15.84 9.35
C TRP A 58 11.94 16.48 10.70
N ALA A 59 11.35 16.02 11.81
CA ALA A 59 11.63 16.51 13.13
C ALA A 59 13.08 16.25 13.57
N GLY A 60 13.59 15.05 13.27
CA GLY A 60 14.94 14.62 13.68
C GLY A 60 16.08 15.00 12.72
N ALA A 61 15.76 15.39 11.48
CA ALA A 61 16.75 15.66 10.45
C ALA A 61 17.13 17.17 10.37
N PRO A 62 18.38 17.51 10.02
CA PRO A 62 18.77 18.87 9.66
C PRO A 62 17.89 19.44 8.55
N LYS A 63 17.54 20.73 8.63
CA LYS A 63 16.61 21.40 7.70
C LYS A 63 17.31 21.80 6.40
N THR A 64 17.73 20.82 5.62
CA THR A 64 18.40 20.98 4.33
C THR A 64 17.44 20.67 3.18
N PRO A 65 17.70 21.21 1.94
CA PRO A 65 16.93 20.85 0.75
C PRO A 65 16.92 19.33 0.49
N ARG A 66 18.04 18.65 0.70
CA ARG A 66 18.16 17.19 0.54
C ARG A 66 17.22 16.45 1.51
N ASN A 67 17.22 16.82 2.80
CA ASN A 67 16.37 16.17 3.79
C ASN A 67 14.89 16.49 3.57
N ARG A 68 14.55 17.66 3.03
CA ARG A 68 13.19 17.96 2.56
C ARG A 68 12.76 16.99 1.46
N ASN A 69 13.61 16.78 0.46
CA ASN A 69 13.30 15.85 -0.62
C ASN A 69 13.16 14.41 -0.11
N ILE A 70 14.00 13.99 0.84
CA ILE A 70 13.88 12.67 1.50
C ILE A 70 12.54 12.57 2.25
N ALA A 71 12.13 13.61 2.99
CA ALA A 71 10.84 13.62 3.69
C ALA A 71 9.66 13.45 2.71
N VAL A 72 9.67 14.20 1.60
CA VAL A 72 8.68 14.06 0.52
C VAL A 72 8.72 12.66 -0.08
N GLY A 73 9.92 12.10 -0.31
CA GLY A 73 10.10 10.75 -0.83
C GLY A 73 9.51 9.68 0.09
N ILE A 74 9.64 9.81 1.42
CA ILE A 74 9.02 8.91 2.40
C ILE A 74 7.49 8.92 2.25
N PHE A 75 6.89 10.11 2.19
CA PHE A 75 5.45 10.28 2.00
C PHE A 75 4.98 9.66 0.68
N LEU A 76 5.63 10.04 -0.43
CA LEU A 76 5.27 9.55 -1.75
C LEU A 76 5.46 8.03 -1.89
N THR A 77 6.43 7.42 -1.20
CA THR A 77 6.58 5.96 -1.19
C THR A 77 5.32 5.28 -0.67
N ALA A 78 4.78 5.73 0.46
CA ALA A 78 3.55 5.16 0.99
C ALA A 78 2.37 5.37 0.01
N VAL A 79 2.23 6.57 -0.57
CA VAL A 79 1.19 6.87 -1.56
C VAL A 79 1.31 5.97 -2.80
N PHE A 80 2.51 5.81 -3.36
CA PHE A 80 2.73 5.00 -4.55
C PHE A 80 2.46 3.51 -4.29
N LEU A 81 2.80 3.01 -3.10
CA LEU A 81 2.52 1.62 -2.72
C LEU A 81 1.02 1.38 -2.50
N ILE A 82 0.27 2.38 -1.98
CA ILE A 82 -1.19 2.31 -1.90
C ILE A 82 -1.80 2.28 -3.30
N VAL A 83 -1.45 3.25 -4.14
CA VAL A 83 -2.00 3.34 -5.50
C VAL A 83 -1.59 2.12 -6.33
N GLY A 84 -0.40 1.59 -6.09
CA GLY A 84 0.10 0.34 -6.68
C GLY A 84 -0.57 -0.92 -6.13
N GLN A 85 -1.43 -0.79 -5.10
CA GLN A 85 -2.16 -1.91 -4.50
C GLN A 85 -1.23 -3.01 -3.95
N LEU A 86 -0.14 -2.60 -3.32
CA LEU A 86 0.81 -3.54 -2.70
C LEU A 86 0.14 -4.44 -1.66
N GLU A 87 -0.85 -3.91 -0.95
CA GLU A 87 -1.56 -4.66 0.08
C GLU A 87 -2.34 -5.85 -0.51
N ASP A 88 -3.10 -5.64 -1.58
CA ASP A 88 -3.81 -6.72 -2.27
C ASP A 88 -2.86 -7.82 -2.74
N PHE A 89 -1.68 -7.47 -3.27
CA PHE A 89 -0.64 -8.43 -3.59
C PHE A 89 -0.17 -9.20 -2.36
N LEU A 90 0.08 -8.49 -1.27
CA LEU A 90 0.53 -9.08 0.00
C LEU A 90 -0.57 -9.93 0.64
N TYR A 91 -1.84 -9.56 0.49
CA TYR A 91 -2.98 -10.36 0.98
C TYR A 91 -2.88 -11.81 0.52
N PHE A 92 -2.62 -12.04 -0.76
CA PHE A 92 -2.46 -13.40 -1.30
C PHE A 92 -1.13 -14.03 -0.90
N THR A 93 -0.02 -13.31 -1.00
CA THR A 93 1.32 -13.86 -0.78
C THR A 93 1.61 -14.21 0.67
N VAL A 94 1.31 -13.31 1.62
CA VAL A 94 1.63 -13.54 3.04
C VAL A 94 0.64 -14.48 3.74
N ASN A 95 -0.54 -14.70 3.14
CA ASN A 95 -1.54 -15.64 3.64
C ASN A 95 -1.51 -16.99 2.90
N PHE A 96 -0.60 -17.15 1.94
CA PHE A 96 -0.45 -18.37 1.13
C PHE A 96 -1.75 -18.77 0.41
N ILE A 97 -2.50 -17.76 -0.08
CA ILE A 97 -3.73 -17.97 -0.85
C ILE A 97 -3.41 -17.87 -2.33
N PRO A 98 -3.96 -18.74 -3.18
CA PRO A 98 -3.77 -18.61 -4.63
C PRO A 98 -4.38 -17.32 -5.15
N PHE A 99 -3.69 -16.68 -6.10
CA PHE A 99 -4.23 -15.51 -6.78
C PHE A 99 -5.48 -15.86 -7.58
N PRO A 100 -6.46 -14.95 -7.68
CA PRO A 100 -7.67 -15.17 -8.45
C PRO A 100 -7.36 -15.47 -9.92
N THR A 101 -8.11 -16.39 -10.51
CA THR A 101 -8.03 -16.73 -11.95
C THR A 101 -8.95 -15.87 -12.82
N GLY A 102 -9.91 -15.18 -12.22
CA GLY A 102 -10.84 -14.26 -12.88
C GLY A 102 -10.53 -12.79 -12.59
N ASP A 103 -11.48 -11.92 -12.92
CA ASP A 103 -11.38 -10.49 -12.64
C ASP A 103 -11.45 -10.17 -11.14
N TRP A 104 -10.63 -9.23 -10.72
CA TRP A 104 -10.60 -8.69 -9.37
C TRP A 104 -11.64 -7.56 -9.22
N THR A 105 -12.90 -7.95 -9.08
CA THR A 105 -14.04 -7.01 -9.14
C THR A 105 -14.14 -6.06 -7.95
N TRP A 106 -13.44 -6.34 -6.85
CA TRP A 106 -13.41 -5.51 -5.63
C TRP A 106 -12.42 -4.35 -5.73
N ILE A 107 -11.47 -4.39 -6.65
CA ILE A 107 -10.45 -3.37 -6.81
C ILE A 107 -11.02 -2.14 -7.53
N TRP A 108 -10.69 -0.94 -7.05
CA TRP A 108 -11.15 0.31 -7.66
C TRP A 108 -10.76 0.46 -9.14
N CYS A 109 -9.62 -0.13 -9.54
CA CYS A 109 -9.19 -0.15 -10.93
C CYS A 109 -10.18 -0.88 -11.85
N TYR A 110 -10.88 -1.91 -11.35
CA TYR A 110 -11.92 -2.60 -12.12
C TYR A 110 -13.03 -1.65 -12.55
N SER A 111 -13.46 -0.76 -11.66
CA SER A 111 -14.49 0.24 -11.99
C SER A 111 -14.06 1.26 -13.04
N LEU A 112 -12.75 1.50 -13.18
CA LEU A 112 -12.21 2.42 -14.18
C LEU A 112 -11.96 1.76 -15.54
N PHE A 113 -11.48 0.52 -15.54
CA PHE A 113 -11.00 -0.16 -16.74
C PHE A 113 -11.96 -1.24 -17.27
N GLY A 114 -12.99 -1.61 -16.48
CA GLY A 114 -13.99 -2.63 -16.85
C GLY A 114 -13.48 -4.08 -16.82
N ALA A 115 -12.19 -4.28 -16.53
CA ALA A 115 -11.54 -5.57 -16.31
C ALA A 115 -10.30 -5.36 -15.45
N TRP A 116 -9.99 -6.31 -14.55
CA TRP A 116 -8.77 -6.26 -13.75
C TRP A 116 -8.31 -7.66 -13.38
N THR A 117 -7.36 -8.17 -14.10
CA THR A 117 -6.81 -9.53 -13.93
C THR A 117 -5.58 -9.53 -13.04
N THR A 118 -5.17 -10.71 -12.56
CA THR A 118 -3.90 -10.91 -11.83
C THR A 118 -2.68 -10.37 -12.61
N VAL A 119 -2.64 -10.53 -13.92
CA VAL A 119 -1.55 -10.00 -14.76
C VAL A 119 -1.54 -8.48 -14.74
N MET A 120 -2.69 -7.84 -14.97
CA MET A 120 -2.82 -6.37 -14.90
C MET A 120 -2.41 -5.84 -13.53
N HIS A 121 -2.77 -6.54 -12.47
CA HIS A 121 -2.38 -6.17 -11.11
C HIS A 121 -0.86 -6.20 -10.93
N PHE A 122 -0.18 -7.23 -11.42
CA PHE A 122 1.28 -7.32 -11.34
C PHE A 122 1.98 -6.26 -12.17
N GLU A 123 1.49 -5.97 -13.37
CA GLU A 123 2.02 -4.89 -14.21
C GLU A 123 1.85 -3.52 -13.55
N TRP A 124 0.68 -3.27 -12.97
CA TRP A 124 0.38 -2.04 -12.23
C TRP A 124 1.29 -1.87 -11.00
N LEU A 125 1.41 -2.90 -10.19
CA LEU A 125 2.29 -2.89 -9.02
C LEU A 125 3.76 -2.69 -9.44
N ALA A 126 4.21 -3.39 -10.47
CA ALA A 126 5.58 -3.25 -10.99
C ALA A 126 5.87 -1.82 -11.47
N PHE A 127 4.91 -1.19 -12.16
CA PHE A 127 5.01 0.22 -12.57
C PHE A 127 5.23 1.15 -11.37
N TRP A 128 4.43 1.00 -10.29
CA TRP A 128 4.55 1.85 -9.11
C TRP A 128 5.83 1.59 -8.30
N ILE A 129 6.29 0.34 -8.24
CA ILE A 129 7.59 0.00 -7.65
C ILE A 129 8.73 0.64 -8.45
N LEU A 130 8.69 0.56 -9.77
CA LEU A 130 9.68 1.19 -10.64
C LEU A 130 9.69 2.71 -10.46
N LEU A 131 8.53 3.35 -10.48
CA LEU A 131 8.41 4.79 -10.26
C LEU A 131 8.98 5.21 -8.90
N THR A 132 8.67 4.45 -7.84
CA THR A 132 9.25 4.65 -6.50
C THR A 132 10.77 4.54 -6.52
N SER A 133 11.31 3.55 -7.22
CA SER A 133 12.75 3.32 -7.33
C SER A 133 13.45 4.47 -8.09
N VAL A 134 12.86 4.93 -9.18
CA VAL A 134 13.37 6.09 -9.95
C VAL A 134 13.35 7.36 -9.09
N MET A 135 12.26 7.61 -8.39
CA MET A 135 12.14 8.74 -7.46
C MET A 135 13.29 8.72 -6.43
N TRP A 136 13.54 7.57 -5.79
CA TRP A 136 14.63 7.46 -4.81
C TRP A 136 16.01 7.61 -5.45
N ALA A 137 16.22 7.09 -6.64
CA ALA A 137 17.47 7.29 -7.37
C ALA A 137 17.73 8.77 -7.66
N LEU A 138 16.70 9.57 -7.92
CA LEU A 138 16.81 11.02 -8.12
C LEU A 138 17.03 11.79 -6.80
N ILE A 139 16.36 11.39 -5.72
CA ILE A 139 16.50 12.04 -4.40
C ILE A 139 17.90 11.82 -3.79
N LEU A 140 18.49 10.65 -4.03
CA LEU A 140 19.77 10.27 -3.43
C LEU A 140 21.00 10.74 -4.21
N LYS A 141 20.81 11.25 -5.42
CA LYS A 141 21.87 11.96 -6.17
C LYS A 141 22.19 13.32 -5.55
#